data_e5ffb757ea4068f6d3b063f43764f036
#
_entry.id   e5ffb757ea4068f6d3b063f43764f036
#
_cell.length_a   1.000
_cell.length_b   1.000
_cell.length_c   1.000
_cell.angle_alpha   90.00
_cell.angle_beta   90.00
_cell.angle_gamma   90.00
#
_symmetry.space_group_name_H-M   'P 1'
#
loop_
_entity.id
_entity.type
_entity.pdbx_description
1 polymer ?
#
loop_
_entity_poly.entity_id
_entity_poly.type
_entity_poly.pdbx_seq_one_letter_code
_entity_poly.pdbx_strand_id
1 'polypeptide(L)'
;MSRRRRADKREITPDAKYGDLVLAKFMNSLMYDGKKSAAEGISYGAFERIQRRSGQDPIRIFHDALSNVRPSVEVRSRRVGGATYQVPVEVRTDRARALAIRWLITAARGRNEPTMTGRLSGELMDAANNRGSAVKKREDTHKMADANRAFSHYRW
;
A
#
# COMPACT_ATOMS: atom_id res chain seq x y z
N MET A 1 -14.57 -17.83 17.76
CA MET A 1 -13.47 -16.85 18.01
C MET A 1 -13.06 -16.91 19.47
N SER A 2 -11.75 -16.98 19.74
CA SER A 2 -11.26 -16.92 21.12
C SER A 2 -11.31 -15.47 21.63
N ARG A 3 -12.02 -15.27 22.74
CA ARG A 3 -12.07 -13.95 23.42
C ARG A 3 -10.91 -13.78 24.41
N ARG A 4 -10.23 -14.88 24.80
CA ARG A 4 -9.23 -14.90 25.87
C ARG A 4 -7.79 -14.80 25.35
N ARG A 5 -7.55 -15.14 24.08
CA ARG A 5 -6.19 -15.17 23.52
C ARG A 5 -6.18 -14.49 22.16
N ARG A 6 -5.26 -13.56 21.99
CA ARG A 6 -4.93 -12.95 20.71
C ARG A 6 -3.89 -13.81 20.01
N ALA A 7 -4.06 -14.06 18.72
CA ALA A 7 -3.06 -14.79 17.95
C ALA A 7 -1.71 -14.05 17.94
N ASP A 8 -0.65 -14.81 18.11
CA ASP A 8 0.71 -14.27 18.05
C ASP A 8 1.04 -13.78 16.62
N LYS A 9 1.75 -12.67 16.54
CA LYS A 9 2.21 -12.16 15.25
C LYS A 9 3.39 -12.99 14.76
N ARG A 10 3.26 -13.57 13.57
CA ARG A 10 4.36 -14.29 12.93
C ARG A 10 5.48 -13.31 12.54
N GLU A 11 6.70 -13.69 12.84
CA GLU A 11 7.88 -12.98 12.36
C GLU A 11 8.04 -13.22 10.85
N ILE A 12 8.39 -12.15 10.14
CA ILE A 12 8.65 -12.18 8.71
C ILE A 12 10.14 -11.97 8.53
N THR A 13 10.80 -12.88 7.83
CA THR A 13 12.21 -12.73 7.47
C THR A 13 12.35 -11.66 6.38
N PRO A 14 13.38 -10.80 6.44
CA PRO A 14 13.68 -9.87 5.36
C PRO A 14 13.92 -10.60 4.03
N ASP A 15 13.76 -9.89 2.91
CA ASP A 15 14.03 -10.50 1.61
C ASP A 15 15.53 -10.82 1.43
N ALA A 16 15.82 -11.83 0.59
CA ALA A 16 17.17 -12.35 0.44
C ALA A 16 18.11 -11.40 -0.32
N LYS A 17 17.58 -10.55 -1.19
CA LYS A 17 18.39 -9.71 -2.10
C LYS A 17 18.71 -8.34 -1.51
N TYR A 18 17.74 -7.69 -0.88
CA TYR A 18 17.87 -6.32 -0.33
C TYR A 18 17.86 -6.29 1.19
N GLY A 19 17.53 -7.38 1.86
CA GLY A 19 17.44 -7.44 3.31
C GLY A 19 16.33 -6.55 3.89
N ASP A 20 15.30 -6.24 3.12
CA ASP A 20 14.25 -5.30 3.48
C ASP A 20 13.00 -6.02 3.96
N LEU A 21 12.58 -5.73 5.18
CA LEU A 21 11.38 -6.31 5.78
C LEU A 21 10.08 -5.82 5.14
N VAL A 22 10.04 -4.55 4.71
CA VAL A 22 8.86 -3.98 4.05
C VAL A 22 8.67 -4.57 2.68
N LEU A 23 9.76 -4.81 1.94
CA LEU A 23 9.73 -5.51 0.67
C LEU A 23 9.24 -6.95 0.82
N ALA A 24 9.68 -7.66 1.86
CA ALA A 24 9.19 -9.00 2.16
C ALA A 24 7.66 -9.00 2.42
N LYS A 25 7.15 -8.04 3.18
CA LYS A 25 5.70 -7.85 3.38
C LYS A 25 4.96 -7.52 2.08
N PHE A 26 5.57 -6.72 1.23
CA PHE A 26 5.02 -6.38 -0.09
C PHE A 26 4.90 -7.62 -0.97
N MET A 27 5.95 -8.45 -1.04
CA MET A 27 5.94 -9.72 -1.81
C MET A 27 4.86 -10.68 -1.29
N ASN A 28 4.71 -10.79 0.03
CA ASN A 28 3.67 -11.62 0.62
C ASN A 28 2.26 -11.13 0.26
N SER A 29 2.05 -9.82 0.14
CA SER A 29 0.78 -9.23 -0.29
C SER A 29 0.54 -9.34 -1.79
N LEU A 30 1.59 -9.35 -2.58
CA LEU A 30 1.54 -9.53 -4.04
C LEU A 30 1.23 -10.98 -4.43
N MET A 31 1.60 -11.93 -3.59
CA MET A 31 1.48 -13.36 -3.83
C MET A 31 0.03 -13.80 -4.01
N TYR A 32 -0.20 -14.70 -4.98
CA TYR A 32 -1.44 -15.45 -5.16
C TYR A 32 -1.22 -16.93 -4.92
N ASP A 33 -2.18 -17.60 -4.30
CA ASP A 33 -2.22 -19.06 -4.13
C ASP A 33 -0.95 -19.66 -3.48
N GLY A 34 -0.27 -18.89 -2.64
CA GLY A 34 0.97 -19.31 -2.02
C GLY A 34 2.19 -19.36 -2.95
N LYS A 35 2.08 -18.86 -4.17
CA LYS A 35 3.16 -18.85 -5.16
C LYS A 35 4.19 -17.75 -4.88
N LYS A 36 4.97 -17.93 -3.83
CA LYS A 36 5.94 -16.92 -3.37
C LYS A 36 7.07 -16.69 -4.38
N SER A 37 7.55 -17.72 -5.02
CA SER A 37 8.60 -17.60 -6.05
C SER A 37 8.18 -16.73 -7.23
N ALA A 38 6.92 -16.80 -7.64
CA ALA A 38 6.36 -15.92 -8.67
C ALA A 38 6.32 -14.45 -8.21
N ALA A 39 5.89 -14.19 -6.96
CA ALA A 39 5.87 -12.85 -6.39
C ALA A 39 7.27 -12.25 -6.26
N GLU A 40 8.25 -13.03 -5.84
CA GLU A 40 9.66 -12.63 -5.79
C GLU A 40 10.21 -12.31 -7.19
N GLY A 41 9.95 -13.16 -8.17
CA GLY A 41 10.34 -12.94 -9.56
C GLY A 41 9.76 -11.66 -10.16
N ILE A 42 8.49 -11.38 -9.89
CA ILE A 42 7.82 -10.13 -10.32
C ILE A 42 8.47 -8.92 -9.65
N SER A 43 8.69 -8.96 -8.35
CA SER A 43 9.26 -7.83 -7.59
C SER A 43 10.70 -7.54 -8.01
N TYR A 44 11.54 -8.55 -8.10
CA TYR A 44 12.93 -8.37 -8.53
C TYR A 44 13.04 -7.95 -10.00
N GLY A 45 12.22 -8.52 -10.88
CA GLY A 45 12.15 -8.10 -12.27
C GLY A 45 11.67 -6.66 -12.45
N ALA A 46 10.71 -6.23 -11.63
CA ALA A 46 10.28 -4.83 -11.61
C ALA A 46 11.42 -3.89 -11.16
N PHE A 47 12.17 -4.27 -10.14
CA PHE A 47 13.31 -3.50 -9.66
C PHE A 47 14.45 -3.38 -10.68
N GLU A 48 14.77 -4.46 -11.37
CA GLU A 48 15.74 -4.42 -12.48
C GLU A 48 15.29 -3.49 -13.60
N ARG A 49 14.00 -3.53 -13.92
CA ARG A 49 13.41 -2.66 -14.94
C ARG A 49 13.43 -1.19 -14.54
N ILE A 50 13.18 -0.88 -13.26
CA ILE A 50 13.30 0.47 -12.70
C ILE A 50 14.74 0.96 -12.82
N GLN A 51 15.70 0.15 -12.42
CA GLN A 51 17.12 0.50 -12.50
C GLN A 51 17.59 0.78 -13.93
N ARG A 52 17.17 -0.04 -14.89
CA ARG A 52 17.50 0.16 -16.32
C ARG A 52 16.90 1.45 -16.88
N ARG A 53 15.68 1.82 -16.47
CA ARG A 53 14.97 2.98 -17.01
C ARG A 53 15.33 4.29 -16.35
N SER A 54 15.52 4.28 -15.04
CA SER A 54 15.77 5.50 -14.25
C SER A 54 17.23 5.71 -13.86
N GLY A 55 18.04 4.65 -13.88
CA GLY A 55 19.41 4.69 -13.36
C GLY A 55 19.53 4.88 -11.84
N GLN A 56 18.39 4.89 -11.12
CA GLN A 56 18.33 5.08 -9.67
C GLN A 56 18.23 3.76 -8.92
N ASP A 57 18.56 3.78 -7.64
CA ASP A 57 18.41 2.61 -6.76
C ASP A 57 16.94 2.20 -6.64
N PRO A 58 16.55 1.00 -7.08
CA PRO A 58 15.16 0.56 -7.11
C PRO A 58 14.54 0.46 -5.71
N ILE A 59 15.32 0.11 -4.68
CA ILE A 59 14.79 0.02 -3.31
C ILE A 59 14.41 1.40 -2.78
N ARG A 60 15.17 2.43 -3.14
CA ARG A 60 14.85 3.82 -2.80
C ARG A 60 13.55 4.25 -3.48
N ILE A 61 13.40 3.99 -4.76
CA ILE A 61 12.15 4.29 -5.49
C ILE A 61 10.96 3.56 -4.87
N PHE A 62 11.13 2.31 -4.46
CA PHE A 62 10.11 1.54 -3.75
C PHE A 62 9.68 2.22 -2.45
N HIS A 63 10.62 2.65 -1.62
CA HIS A 63 10.31 3.35 -0.37
C HIS A 63 9.69 4.73 -0.61
N ASP A 64 10.16 5.47 -1.60
CA ASP A 64 9.58 6.75 -2.00
C ASP A 64 8.14 6.58 -2.48
N ALA A 65 7.87 5.57 -3.29
CA ALA A 65 6.52 5.22 -3.74
C ALA A 65 5.59 4.89 -2.57
N LEU A 66 6.04 4.05 -1.62
CA LEU A 66 5.27 3.74 -0.41
C LEU A 66 4.99 4.99 0.42
N SER A 67 5.98 5.84 0.62
CA SER A 67 5.82 7.09 1.38
C SER A 67 4.81 8.02 0.74
N ASN A 68 4.81 8.13 -0.58
CA ASN A 68 3.88 8.97 -1.33
C ASN A 68 2.45 8.44 -1.35
N VAL A 69 2.26 7.13 -1.19
CA VAL A 69 0.92 6.49 -1.20
C VAL A 69 0.34 6.34 0.20
N ARG A 70 1.12 6.47 1.26
CA ARG A 70 0.62 6.35 2.63
C ARG A 70 -0.42 7.41 2.94
N PRO A 71 -1.64 7.03 3.39
CA PRO A 71 -2.62 7.98 3.87
C PRO A 71 -2.32 8.40 5.30
N SER A 72 -2.55 9.66 5.63
CA SER A 72 -2.50 10.19 7.00
C SER A 72 -3.85 10.12 7.70
N VAL A 73 -4.94 10.19 6.93
CA VAL A 73 -6.32 10.14 7.40
C VAL A 73 -7.14 9.19 6.55
N GLU A 74 -8.13 8.59 7.15
CA GLU A 74 -9.16 7.78 6.47
C GLU A 74 -10.52 8.10 7.05
N VAL A 75 -11.58 7.64 6.39
CA VAL A 75 -12.96 7.82 6.85
C VAL A 75 -13.46 6.49 7.38
N ARG A 76 -14.05 6.51 8.59
CA ARG A 76 -14.71 5.35 9.18
C ARG A 76 -16.17 5.64 9.43
N SER A 77 -17.03 4.68 9.11
CA SER A 77 -18.44 4.76 9.40
C SER A 77 -18.68 4.59 10.90
N ARG A 78 -19.46 5.49 11.49
CA ARG A 78 -19.94 5.40 12.86
C ARG A 78 -21.44 5.63 12.91
N ARG A 79 -22.14 4.79 13.65
CA ARG A 79 -23.58 4.92 13.86
C ARG A 79 -23.85 5.70 15.15
N VAL A 80 -24.55 6.82 15.03
CA VAL A 80 -24.94 7.66 16.16
C VAL A 80 -26.42 7.99 16.01
N GLY A 81 -27.23 7.64 17.02
CA GLY A 81 -28.67 7.94 17.02
C GLY A 81 -29.44 7.39 15.82
N GLY A 82 -29.06 6.23 15.30
CA GLY A 82 -29.70 5.61 14.14
C GLY A 82 -29.18 6.09 12.78
N ALA A 83 -28.46 7.20 12.72
CA ALA A 83 -27.82 7.70 11.51
C ALA A 83 -26.36 7.22 11.40
N THR A 84 -25.90 6.96 10.17
CA THR A 84 -24.51 6.56 9.89
C THR A 84 -23.73 7.76 9.39
N TYR A 85 -22.66 8.10 10.09
CA TYR A 85 -21.76 9.20 9.75
C TYR A 85 -20.41 8.65 9.29
N GLN A 86 -19.81 9.31 8.30
CA GLN A 86 -18.45 9.07 7.86
C GLN A 86 -17.51 9.96 8.68
N VAL A 87 -16.79 9.37 9.62
CA VAL A 87 -15.96 10.13 10.57
C VAL A 87 -14.49 10.04 10.14
N PRO A 88 -13.79 11.18 9.89
CA PRO A 88 -12.37 11.18 9.60
C PRO A 88 -11.57 10.81 10.85
N VAL A 89 -10.63 9.89 10.69
CA VAL A 89 -9.73 9.41 11.74
C VAL A 89 -8.30 9.35 11.23
N GLU A 90 -7.35 9.62 12.12
CA GLU A 90 -5.94 9.44 11.81
C GLU A 90 -5.59 7.97 11.61
N VAL A 91 -4.73 7.68 10.66
CA VAL A 91 -4.29 6.32 10.34
C VAL A 91 -2.99 6.01 11.09
N ARG A 92 -2.97 4.91 11.84
CA ARG A 92 -1.75 4.42 12.50
C ARG A 92 -0.71 4.03 11.44
N THR A 93 0.56 4.19 11.76
CA THR A 93 1.69 3.92 10.84
C THR A 93 1.65 2.53 10.21
N ASP A 94 1.36 1.49 10.98
CA ASP A 94 1.27 0.11 10.46
C ASP A 94 0.12 -0.05 9.47
N ARG A 95 -1.03 0.55 9.75
CA ARG A 95 -2.18 0.53 8.87
C ARG A 95 -1.93 1.35 7.61
N ALA A 96 -1.30 2.52 7.73
CA ALA A 96 -0.94 3.36 6.59
C ALA A 96 -0.04 2.60 5.62
N ARG A 97 0.94 1.88 6.15
CA ARG A 97 1.82 1.01 5.36
C ARG A 97 1.05 -0.11 4.66
N ALA A 98 0.16 -0.79 5.38
CA ALA A 98 -0.65 -1.86 4.81
C ALA A 98 -1.58 -1.35 3.69
N LEU A 99 -2.18 -0.17 3.87
CA LEU A 99 -3.00 0.47 2.84
C LEU A 99 -2.18 0.87 1.62
N ALA A 100 -0.99 1.45 1.82
CA ALA A 100 -0.09 1.82 0.73
C ALA A 100 0.31 0.60 -0.11
N ILE A 101 0.68 -0.50 0.52
CA ILE A 101 1.01 -1.76 -0.16
C ILE A 101 -0.19 -2.26 -0.97
N ARG A 102 -1.36 -2.30 -0.38
CA ARG A 102 -2.60 -2.76 -1.03
C ARG A 102 -2.94 -1.89 -2.23
N TRP A 103 -2.89 -0.58 -2.09
CA TRP A 103 -3.24 0.35 -3.17
C TRP A 103 -2.24 0.30 -4.32
N LEU A 104 -0.94 0.19 -4.03
CA LEU A 104 0.08 0.00 -5.07
C LEU A 104 -0.13 -1.29 -5.86
N ILE A 105 -0.40 -2.38 -5.20
CA ILE A 105 -0.65 -3.68 -5.86
C ILE A 105 -1.92 -3.63 -6.70
N THR A 106 -3.01 -3.08 -6.16
CA THR A 106 -4.28 -2.95 -6.88
C THR A 106 -4.13 -2.03 -8.10
N ALA A 107 -3.45 -0.90 -7.95
CA ALA A 107 -3.19 0.03 -9.03
C ALA A 107 -2.31 -0.60 -10.12
N ALA A 108 -1.26 -1.32 -9.73
CA ALA A 108 -0.40 -2.04 -10.68
C ALA A 108 -1.20 -3.08 -11.48
N ARG A 109 -2.04 -3.86 -10.83
CA ARG A 109 -2.89 -4.87 -11.50
C ARG A 109 -3.86 -4.26 -12.51
N GLY A 110 -4.32 -3.03 -12.29
CA GLY A 110 -5.21 -2.30 -13.19
C GLY A 110 -4.53 -1.62 -14.39
N ARG A 111 -3.21 -1.70 -14.51
CA ARG A 111 -2.47 -1.10 -15.62
C ARG A 111 -2.56 -1.93 -16.91
N ASN A 112 -2.24 -1.30 -18.03
CA ASN A 112 -2.37 -1.88 -19.36
C ASN A 112 -1.13 -2.61 -19.88
N GLU A 113 0.00 -2.53 -19.19
CA GLU A 113 1.21 -3.24 -19.61
C GLU A 113 0.97 -4.76 -19.65
N PRO A 114 1.61 -5.48 -20.58
CA PRO A 114 1.30 -6.91 -20.82
C PRO A 114 1.73 -7.83 -19.67
N THR A 115 2.78 -7.47 -18.92
CA THR A 115 3.29 -8.30 -17.81
C THR A 115 3.11 -7.62 -16.49
N MET A 116 2.94 -8.40 -15.41
CA MET A 116 2.84 -7.84 -14.05
C MET A 116 4.14 -7.14 -13.62
N THR A 117 5.29 -7.64 -14.06
CA THR A 117 6.60 -6.98 -13.86
C THR A 117 6.61 -5.58 -14.46
N GLY A 118 6.10 -5.41 -15.67
CA GLY A 118 5.96 -4.12 -16.33
C GLY A 118 4.98 -3.20 -15.61
N ARG A 119 3.83 -3.72 -15.22
CA ARG A 119 2.79 -2.99 -14.47
C ARG A 119 3.32 -2.49 -13.13
N LEU A 120 3.97 -3.36 -12.37
CA LEU A 120 4.53 -3.00 -11.06
C LEU A 120 5.64 -1.96 -11.18
N SER A 121 6.57 -2.12 -12.13
CA SER A 121 7.63 -1.14 -12.35
C SER A 121 7.08 0.23 -12.74
N GLY A 122 6.10 0.25 -13.63
CA GLY A 122 5.43 1.48 -14.05
C GLY A 122 4.72 2.18 -12.89
N GLU A 123 3.96 1.46 -12.09
CA GLU A 123 3.24 2.06 -10.95
C GLU A 123 4.19 2.55 -9.85
N LEU A 124 5.25 1.81 -9.53
CA LEU A 124 6.25 2.25 -8.56
C LEU A 124 6.97 3.52 -9.00
N MET A 125 7.35 3.63 -10.27
CA MET A 125 7.98 4.84 -10.81
C MET A 125 7.03 6.04 -10.80
N ASP A 126 5.77 5.84 -11.17
CA ASP A 126 4.76 6.90 -11.14
C ASP A 126 4.47 7.36 -9.71
N ALA A 127 4.30 6.42 -8.79
CA ALA A 127 4.05 6.72 -7.38
C ALA A 127 5.24 7.44 -6.71
N ALA A 128 6.47 7.07 -7.04
CA ALA A 128 7.67 7.77 -6.56
C ALA A 128 7.71 9.24 -7.01
N ASN A 129 7.10 9.55 -8.16
CA ASN A 129 6.94 10.90 -8.69
C ASN A 129 5.58 11.55 -8.36
N ASN A 130 4.88 11.07 -7.35
CA ASN A 130 3.52 11.54 -6.97
C ASN A 130 2.49 11.48 -8.10
N ARG A 131 2.55 10.47 -8.94
CA ARG A 131 1.62 10.21 -10.03
C ARG A 131 1.05 8.79 -9.94
N GLY A 132 0.07 8.51 -10.76
CA GLY A 132 -0.52 7.17 -10.87
C GLY A 132 -1.76 6.96 -10.01
N SER A 133 -2.37 5.79 -10.22
CA SER A 133 -3.67 5.45 -9.61
C SER A 133 -3.59 5.24 -8.09
N ALA A 134 -2.47 4.76 -7.59
CA ALA A 134 -2.27 4.58 -6.14
C ALA A 134 -2.23 5.92 -5.40
N VAL A 135 -1.51 6.90 -5.94
CA VAL A 135 -1.46 8.26 -5.40
C VAL A 135 -2.83 8.93 -5.48
N LYS A 136 -3.53 8.75 -6.60
CA LYS A 136 -4.90 9.24 -6.76
C LYS A 136 -5.83 8.66 -5.69
N LYS A 137 -5.71 7.37 -5.38
CA LYS A 137 -6.50 6.74 -4.32
C LYS A 137 -6.25 7.37 -2.95
N ARG A 138 -5.00 7.70 -2.63
CA ARG A 138 -4.65 8.45 -1.42
C ARG A 138 -5.32 9.83 -1.41
N GLU A 139 -5.20 10.58 -2.51
CA GLU A 139 -5.78 11.91 -2.63
C GLU A 139 -7.31 11.88 -2.49
N ASP A 140 -7.98 10.93 -3.13
CA ASP A 140 -9.42 10.75 -3.01
C ASP A 140 -9.83 10.42 -1.56
N THR A 141 -9.05 9.61 -0.87
CA THR A 141 -9.27 9.29 0.56
C THR A 141 -9.10 10.53 1.43
N HIS A 142 -8.08 11.35 1.18
CA HIS A 142 -7.87 12.61 1.90
C HIS A 142 -8.98 13.62 1.62
N LYS A 143 -9.41 13.77 0.37
CA LYS A 143 -10.55 14.63 0.00
C LYS A 143 -11.84 14.21 0.68
N MET A 144 -12.08 12.90 0.76
CA MET A 144 -13.24 12.36 1.45
C MET A 144 -13.20 12.68 2.96
N ALA A 145 -12.02 12.56 3.58
CA ALA A 145 -11.83 12.91 4.98
C ALA A 145 -12.03 14.40 5.23
N ASP A 146 -11.53 15.26 4.34
CA ASP A 146 -11.71 16.71 4.43
C ASP A 146 -13.19 17.12 4.25
N ALA A 147 -13.90 16.51 3.30
CA ALA A 147 -15.33 16.74 3.09
C ALA A 147 -16.18 16.37 4.33
N ASN A 148 -15.73 15.38 5.09
CA ASN A 148 -16.41 14.94 6.33
C ASN A 148 -15.80 15.54 7.60
N ARG A 149 -14.98 16.55 7.50
CA ARG A 149 -14.26 17.17 8.63
C ARG A 149 -15.22 17.69 9.70
N ALA A 150 -16.41 18.13 9.35
CA ALA A 150 -17.44 18.58 10.28
C ALA A 150 -17.85 17.51 11.30
N PHE A 151 -17.70 16.23 10.97
CA PHE A 151 -18.01 15.08 11.84
C PHE A 151 -16.84 14.60 12.68
N SER A 152 -15.71 15.28 12.67
CA SER A 152 -14.50 14.89 13.40
C SER A 152 -14.72 14.77 14.92
N HIS A 153 -15.66 15.53 15.47
CA HIS A 153 -16.03 15.46 16.89
C HIS A 153 -16.77 14.17 17.28
N TYR A 154 -17.23 13.37 16.33
CA TYR A 154 -17.80 12.04 16.56
C TYR A 154 -16.75 10.92 16.69
N ARG A 155 -15.46 11.26 16.73
CA ARG A 155 -14.39 10.28 17.00
C ARG A 155 -14.60 9.60 18.35
N TRP A 156 -14.24 8.32 18.43
CA TRP A 156 -14.24 7.55 19.67
C TRP A 156 -12.82 7.20 20.10
#